data_10a97c13fa8da8284f45bfb63cb03169
#
_entry.id   10a97c13fa8da8284f45bfb63cb03169
#
_cell.length_a   1.000
_cell.length_b   1.000
_cell.length_c   1.000
_cell.angle_alpha   90.00
_cell.angle_beta   90.00
_cell.angle_gamma   90.00
#
_symmetry.space_group_name_H-M   'P 1'
#
loop_
_entity.id
_entity.type
_entity.pdbx_description
1 polymer ?
#
loop_
_entity_poly.entity_id
_entity_poly.type
_entity_poly.pdbx_seq_one_letter_code
_entity_poly.pdbx_strand_id
1 'polypeptide(L)'
;VAQVRQVVARFDAAAVRFGDPQAPAPFTVQCSDADAAKGTGRWTGEREWVFDFARDLPPGVRCTATARSGFKSASGAELSGAKSYQFNSGGPFVQRILPGTYQSIDEEQVFVLQLNGAATQDSLRSHAWCALDGVGERVPVRLVEGAQRGDILKALGLDKRAAQAPLQYATLACNRRLTSGTRMQLVFGKGVATPSGVANTVERRFAFQVR
;
A
#
# COMPACT_ATOMS: atom_id res chain seq x y z
N VAL A 1 0.67 0.14 8.08
CA VAL A 1 1.16 -0.99 7.27
C VAL A 1 2.65 -0.77 7.03
N ALA A 2 3.47 -1.76 7.37
CA ALA A 2 4.91 -1.68 7.14
C ALA A 2 5.19 -1.68 5.64
N GLN A 3 6.04 -0.78 5.19
CA GLN A 3 6.54 -0.79 3.81
C GLN A 3 7.44 -1.99 3.63
N VAL A 4 7.36 -2.65 2.46
CA VAL A 4 8.24 -3.76 2.13
C VAL A 4 9.61 -3.20 1.75
N ARG A 5 10.61 -3.52 2.54
CA ARG A 5 12.00 -3.08 2.36
C ARG A 5 12.97 -4.23 2.14
N GLN A 6 12.60 -5.43 2.60
CA GLN A 6 13.48 -6.59 2.63
C GLN A 6 12.74 -7.86 2.27
N VAL A 7 13.48 -8.79 1.67
CA VAL A 7 13.14 -10.21 1.63
C VAL A 7 14.13 -10.95 2.52
N VAL A 8 13.62 -11.81 3.40
CA VAL A 8 14.46 -12.60 4.32
C VAL A 8 14.25 -14.08 4.02
N ALA A 9 15.32 -14.77 3.67
CA ALA A 9 15.35 -16.23 3.51
C ALA A 9 16.05 -16.86 4.70
N ARG A 10 15.34 -17.75 5.40
CA ARG A 10 15.88 -18.51 6.52
C ARG A 10 15.94 -19.99 6.17
N PHE A 11 17.05 -20.60 6.52
CA PHE A 11 17.35 -22.00 6.24
C PHE A 11 17.36 -22.79 7.56
N ASP A 12 16.93 -24.03 7.51
CA ASP A 12 16.92 -24.94 8.66
C ASP A 12 18.32 -25.46 9.05
N ALA A 13 19.26 -25.39 8.11
CA ALA A 13 20.66 -25.75 8.31
C ALA A 13 21.58 -24.65 7.77
N ALA A 14 22.86 -24.70 8.15
CA ALA A 14 23.87 -23.79 7.63
C ALA A 14 23.97 -23.89 6.09
N ALA A 15 23.71 -22.79 5.42
CA ALA A 15 23.74 -22.70 3.96
C ALA A 15 25.09 -22.20 3.42
N VAL A 16 25.80 -21.40 4.20
CA VAL A 16 27.10 -20.83 3.85
C VAL A 16 28.04 -20.89 5.03
N ARG A 17 29.32 -20.72 4.78
CA ARG A 17 30.33 -20.55 5.84
C ARG A 17 30.23 -19.13 6.41
N PHE A 18 30.31 -19.03 7.72
CA PHE A 18 30.29 -17.72 8.39
C PHE A 18 31.44 -16.84 7.90
N GLY A 19 31.11 -15.59 7.56
CA GLY A 19 32.09 -14.58 7.16
C GLY A 19 32.68 -14.75 5.77
N ASP A 20 32.13 -15.62 4.93
CA ASP A 20 32.58 -15.76 3.53
C ASP A 20 32.05 -14.58 2.69
N PRO A 21 32.90 -13.65 2.23
CA PRO A 21 32.48 -12.50 1.44
C PRO A 21 32.03 -12.88 0.02
N GLN A 22 32.33 -14.10 -0.43
CA GLN A 22 32.00 -14.60 -1.76
C GLN A 22 30.84 -15.62 -1.74
N ALA A 23 30.17 -15.77 -0.61
CA ALA A 23 29.01 -16.64 -0.52
C ALA A 23 27.93 -16.23 -1.53
N PRO A 24 27.48 -17.16 -2.42
CA PRO A 24 26.54 -16.83 -3.47
C PRO A 24 25.16 -16.50 -2.90
N ALA A 25 24.41 -15.65 -3.58
CA ALA A 25 23.02 -15.42 -3.25
C ALA A 25 22.17 -16.68 -3.57
N PRO A 26 21.27 -17.11 -2.67
CA PRO A 26 20.46 -18.31 -2.88
C PRO A 26 19.27 -18.06 -3.80
N PHE A 27 18.81 -16.81 -3.90
CA PHE A 27 17.63 -16.39 -4.67
C PHE A 27 17.94 -15.22 -5.58
N THR A 28 17.16 -15.14 -6.66
CA THR A 28 17.00 -13.94 -7.48
C THR A 28 15.63 -13.35 -7.22
N VAL A 29 15.54 -12.03 -7.13
CA VAL A 29 14.28 -11.30 -6.94
C VAL A 29 13.92 -10.58 -8.23
N GLN A 30 12.71 -10.84 -8.74
CA GLN A 30 12.14 -10.15 -9.89
C GLN A 30 10.81 -9.55 -9.50
N CYS A 31 10.50 -8.36 -9.98
CA CYS A 31 9.26 -7.65 -9.71
C CYS A 31 8.57 -7.21 -11.00
N SER A 32 7.27 -6.91 -10.91
CA SER A 32 6.48 -6.38 -12.02
C SER A 32 7.01 -5.05 -12.57
N ASP A 33 7.74 -4.31 -11.74
CA ASP A 33 8.53 -3.14 -12.12
C ASP A 33 10.01 -3.47 -11.94
N ALA A 34 10.81 -3.36 -13.01
CA ALA A 34 12.23 -3.67 -13.00
C ALA A 34 13.02 -2.76 -12.04
N ASP A 35 12.63 -1.50 -11.91
CA ASP A 35 13.25 -0.58 -10.96
C ASP A 35 12.95 -0.94 -9.50
N ALA A 36 11.79 -1.50 -9.24
CA ALA A 36 11.41 -1.97 -7.91
C ALA A 36 12.26 -3.16 -7.45
N ALA A 37 12.73 -4.00 -8.38
CA ALA A 37 13.57 -5.16 -8.08
C ALA A 37 15.04 -4.82 -7.76
N LYS A 38 15.46 -3.57 -7.94
CA LYS A 38 16.82 -3.15 -7.61
C LYS A 38 17.09 -3.27 -6.12
N GLY A 39 18.24 -3.84 -5.79
CA GLY A 39 18.66 -4.03 -4.42
C GLY A 39 19.91 -4.88 -4.32
N THR A 40 20.29 -5.21 -3.09
CA THR A 40 21.47 -6.00 -2.79
C THR A 40 21.15 -7.11 -1.80
N GLY A 41 21.70 -8.31 -2.07
CA GLY A 41 21.60 -9.44 -1.17
C GLY A 41 22.86 -9.57 -0.28
N ARG A 42 22.65 -9.99 0.95
CA ARG A 42 23.73 -10.26 1.91
C ARG A 42 23.37 -11.39 2.87
N TRP A 43 24.36 -12.14 3.27
CA TRP A 43 24.22 -13.09 4.35
C TRP A 43 24.39 -12.38 5.70
N THR A 44 23.45 -12.53 6.60
CA THR A 44 23.51 -12.00 7.97
C THR A 44 23.98 -13.04 8.98
N GLY A 45 24.14 -14.28 8.51
CA GLY A 45 24.60 -15.43 9.27
C GLY A 45 24.65 -16.65 8.36
N GLU A 46 24.98 -17.81 8.90
CA GLU A 46 25.08 -19.05 8.13
C GLU A 46 23.74 -19.56 7.60
N ARG A 47 22.64 -19.11 8.24
CA ARG A 47 21.27 -19.58 7.98
C ARG A 47 20.31 -18.51 7.52
N GLU A 48 20.78 -17.28 7.34
CA GLU A 48 19.91 -16.18 6.99
C GLU A 48 20.53 -15.32 5.88
N TRP A 49 19.77 -15.16 4.83
CA TRP A 49 20.08 -14.26 3.73
C TRP A 49 19.01 -13.18 3.60
N VAL A 50 19.43 -11.95 3.39
CA VAL A 50 18.56 -10.78 3.29
C VAL A 50 18.81 -10.10 1.95
N PHE A 51 17.73 -9.80 1.25
CA PHE A 51 17.74 -8.91 0.10
C PHE A 51 17.12 -7.58 0.50
N ASP A 52 17.93 -6.53 0.45
CA ASP A 52 17.50 -5.17 0.72
C ASP A 52 17.13 -4.48 -0.59
N PHE A 53 15.88 -4.05 -0.73
CA PHE A 53 15.48 -3.22 -1.85
C PHE A 53 16.17 -1.86 -1.78
N ALA A 54 16.60 -1.32 -2.92
CA ALA A 54 17.29 -0.03 -3.01
C ALA A 54 16.43 1.14 -2.52
N ARG A 55 15.11 0.97 -2.56
CA ARG A 55 14.12 1.94 -2.08
C ARG A 55 12.86 1.23 -1.63
N ASP A 56 12.01 1.94 -0.89
CA ASP A 56 10.70 1.43 -0.48
C ASP A 56 9.85 1.11 -1.72
N LEU A 57 9.19 -0.03 -1.71
CA LEU A 57 8.29 -0.40 -2.78
C LEU A 57 7.00 0.42 -2.69
N PRO A 58 6.53 1.02 -3.79
CA PRO A 58 5.18 1.56 -3.85
C PRO A 58 4.16 0.41 -3.73
N PRO A 59 2.89 0.70 -3.37
CA PRO A 59 1.87 -0.34 -3.35
C PRO A 59 1.63 -0.92 -4.75
N GLY A 60 1.19 -2.17 -4.80
CA GLY A 60 0.81 -2.84 -6.03
C GLY A 60 1.96 -3.48 -6.81
N VAL A 61 3.17 -3.50 -6.28
CA VAL A 61 4.29 -4.22 -6.90
C VAL A 61 4.18 -5.71 -6.56
N ARG A 62 4.24 -6.56 -7.58
CA ARG A 62 4.27 -8.02 -7.44
C ARG A 62 5.69 -8.50 -7.69
N CYS A 63 6.21 -9.31 -6.78
CA CYS A 63 7.56 -9.84 -6.86
C CYS A 63 7.58 -11.36 -6.75
N THR A 64 8.63 -11.96 -7.31
CA THR A 64 8.93 -13.39 -7.20
C THR A 64 10.39 -13.55 -6.78
N ALA A 65 10.62 -14.29 -5.70
CA ALA A 65 11.94 -14.75 -5.32
C ALA A 65 12.11 -16.18 -5.81
N THR A 66 13.07 -16.41 -6.70
CA THR A 66 13.33 -17.71 -7.32
C THR A 66 14.69 -18.23 -6.88
N ALA A 67 14.74 -19.49 -6.42
CA ALA A 67 15.98 -20.15 -6.06
C ALA A 67 16.94 -20.20 -7.26
N ARG A 68 18.18 -19.85 -7.03
CA ARG A 68 19.21 -19.93 -8.06
C ARG A 68 19.45 -21.39 -8.45
N SER A 69 19.47 -21.63 -9.75
CA SER A 69 19.83 -22.93 -10.31
C SER A 69 21.25 -23.31 -9.86
N GLY A 70 21.38 -24.53 -9.32
CA GLY A 70 22.68 -25.03 -8.86
C GLY A 70 23.17 -24.47 -7.52
N PHE A 71 22.36 -23.70 -6.79
CA PHE A 71 22.73 -23.30 -5.43
C PHE A 71 22.86 -24.53 -4.54
N LYS A 72 24.03 -24.64 -3.87
CA LYS A 72 24.30 -25.69 -2.89
C LYS A 72 24.79 -25.07 -1.59
N SER A 73 24.45 -25.71 -0.47
CA SER A 73 24.99 -25.34 0.83
C SER A 73 26.51 -25.54 0.90
N ALA A 74 27.14 -25.02 1.95
CA ALA A 74 28.56 -25.25 2.20
C ALA A 74 28.95 -26.72 2.31
N SER A 75 28.01 -27.60 2.71
CA SER A 75 28.16 -29.05 2.74
C SER A 75 27.86 -29.76 1.41
N GLY A 76 27.50 -29.03 0.37
CA GLY A 76 27.13 -29.55 -0.94
C GLY A 76 25.71 -30.02 -1.08
N ALA A 77 24.86 -29.84 -0.07
CA ALA A 77 23.45 -30.20 -0.14
C ALA A 77 22.65 -29.22 -1.04
N GLU A 78 21.75 -29.78 -1.83
CA GLU A 78 20.85 -28.97 -2.64
C GLU A 78 19.74 -28.36 -1.79
N LEU A 79 19.19 -27.22 -2.25
CA LEU A 79 18.05 -26.58 -1.63
C LEU A 79 16.80 -27.46 -1.78
N SER A 80 16.18 -27.81 -0.65
CA SER A 80 14.89 -28.49 -0.60
C SER A 80 13.75 -27.52 -0.36
N GLY A 81 12.52 -27.96 -0.63
CA GLY A 81 11.33 -27.12 -0.48
C GLY A 81 10.96 -26.36 -1.73
N ALA A 82 10.17 -25.31 -1.58
CA ALA A 82 9.72 -24.48 -2.70
C ALA A 82 10.89 -23.74 -3.35
N LYS A 83 10.88 -23.71 -4.69
CA LYS A 83 11.90 -23.03 -5.49
C LYS A 83 11.50 -21.62 -5.88
N SER A 84 10.27 -21.22 -5.62
CA SER A 84 9.71 -19.92 -5.98
C SER A 84 8.74 -19.45 -4.93
N TYR A 85 8.85 -18.18 -4.56
CA TYR A 85 7.97 -17.51 -3.61
C TYR A 85 7.44 -16.23 -4.21
N GLN A 86 6.12 -16.06 -4.19
CA GLN A 86 5.46 -14.86 -4.68
C GLN A 86 5.03 -13.98 -3.50
N PHE A 87 5.19 -12.68 -3.64
CA PHE A 87 4.74 -11.68 -2.68
C PHE A 87 4.39 -10.37 -3.40
N ASN A 88 3.76 -9.47 -2.69
CA ASN A 88 3.47 -8.13 -3.19
C ASN A 88 3.70 -7.08 -2.11
N SER A 89 3.76 -5.82 -2.53
CA SER A 89 4.00 -4.68 -1.65
C SER A 89 2.72 -4.15 -0.97
N GLY A 90 1.63 -4.88 -1.06
CA GLY A 90 0.35 -4.49 -0.46
C GLY A 90 -0.49 -3.53 -1.31
N GLY A 91 -1.70 -3.29 -0.87
CA GLY A 91 -2.63 -2.34 -1.50
C GLY A 91 -2.46 -0.91 -1.01
N PRO A 92 -3.29 0.02 -1.52
CA PRO A 92 -3.23 1.41 -1.11
C PRO A 92 -3.72 1.58 0.32
N PHE A 93 -3.12 2.52 1.05
CA PHE A 93 -3.62 2.96 2.34
C PHE A 93 -3.58 4.49 2.47
N VAL A 94 -4.36 5.04 3.40
CA VAL A 94 -4.43 6.47 3.63
C VAL A 94 -3.27 6.92 4.51
N GLN A 95 -2.41 7.78 3.98
CA GLN A 95 -1.34 8.43 4.73
C GLN A 95 -1.85 9.66 5.48
N ARG A 96 -2.72 10.43 4.84
CA ARG A 96 -3.29 11.65 5.39
C ARG A 96 -4.71 11.86 4.88
N ILE A 97 -5.59 12.37 5.74
CA ILE A 97 -6.93 12.82 5.40
C ILE A 97 -7.07 14.31 5.70
N LEU A 98 -7.77 15.02 4.81
CA LEU A 98 -8.12 16.43 4.99
C LEU A 98 -9.64 16.58 4.76
N PRO A 99 -10.34 17.27 5.67
CA PRO A 99 -9.88 17.80 6.95
C PRO A 99 -9.41 16.68 7.89
N GLY A 100 -8.59 17.03 8.88
CA GLY A 100 -8.14 16.08 9.90
C GLY A 100 -9.27 15.67 10.86
N THR A 101 -9.14 14.49 11.46
CA THR A 101 -10.19 13.88 12.33
C THR A 101 -10.51 14.66 13.60
N TYR A 102 -9.68 15.65 13.96
CA TYR A 102 -9.95 16.52 15.11
C TYR A 102 -10.72 17.80 14.74
N GLN A 103 -11.07 17.97 13.46
CA GLN A 103 -11.79 19.14 12.96
C GLN A 103 -13.26 18.81 12.78
N SER A 104 -14.12 19.78 13.09
CA SER A 104 -15.54 19.70 12.69
C SER A 104 -15.66 19.88 11.19
N ILE A 105 -16.59 19.17 10.60
CA ILE A 105 -16.84 19.15 9.15
C ILE A 105 -18.18 19.76 8.80
N ASP A 106 -18.32 20.19 7.55
CA ASP A 106 -19.56 20.71 7.01
C ASP A 106 -20.49 19.59 6.54
N GLU A 107 -21.80 19.90 6.41
CA GLU A 107 -22.82 18.97 5.94
C GLU A 107 -22.58 18.44 4.51
N GLU A 108 -21.85 19.19 3.69
CA GLU A 108 -21.47 18.81 2.32
C GLU A 108 -19.93 18.65 2.17
N GLN A 109 -19.31 18.17 3.22
CA GLN A 109 -17.85 18.06 3.28
C GLN A 109 -17.27 17.22 2.15
N VAL A 110 -16.28 17.77 1.47
CA VAL A 110 -15.37 17.03 0.60
C VAL A 110 -14.11 16.65 1.37
N PHE A 111 -13.74 15.40 1.27
CA PHE A 111 -12.52 14.86 1.87
C PHE A 111 -11.45 14.68 0.79
N VAL A 112 -10.21 14.97 1.16
CA VAL A 112 -9.04 14.66 0.34
C VAL A 112 -8.22 13.60 1.07
N LEU A 113 -8.05 12.45 0.43
CA LEU A 113 -7.23 11.36 0.92
C LEU A 113 -5.91 11.37 0.16
N GLN A 114 -4.82 11.54 0.87
CA GLN A 114 -3.48 11.29 0.34
C GLN A 114 -3.11 9.84 0.64
N LEU A 115 -2.93 9.06 -0.41
CA LEU A 115 -2.61 7.64 -0.32
C LEU A 115 -1.09 7.43 -0.43
N ASN A 116 -0.63 6.24 -0.07
CA ASN A 116 0.77 5.82 -0.24
C ASN A 116 1.15 5.53 -1.70
N GLY A 117 0.19 5.48 -2.59
CA GLY A 117 0.33 5.25 -4.03
C GLY A 117 -1.02 5.25 -4.73
N ALA A 118 -1.05 4.88 -5.99
CA ALA A 118 -2.24 4.91 -6.81
C ALA A 118 -3.33 3.93 -6.33
N ALA A 119 -4.58 4.41 -6.31
CA ALA A 119 -5.77 3.58 -6.17
C ALA A 119 -6.71 3.83 -7.35
N THR A 120 -7.39 2.78 -7.83
CA THR A 120 -8.39 2.94 -8.90
C THR A 120 -9.64 3.63 -8.35
N GLN A 121 -10.25 4.48 -9.16
CA GLN A 121 -11.49 5.17 -8.78
C GLN A 121 -12.65 4.20 -8.59
N ASP A 122 -12.76 3.17 -9.42
CA ASP A 122 -13.80 2.15 -9.29
C ASP A 122 -13.70 1.37 -7.98
N SER A 123 -12.50 1.02 -7.55
CA SER A 123 -12.30 0.36 -6.26
C SER A 123 -12.62 1.27 -5.08
N LEU A 124 -12.33 2.57 -5.18
CA LEU A 124 -12.75 3.56 -4.18
C LEU A 124 -14.26 3.65 -4.07
N ARG A 125 -15.00 3.77 -5.19
CA ARG A 125 -16.46 3.81 -5.21
C ARG A 125 -17.06 2.56 -4.57
N SER A 126 -16.49 1.41 -4.82
CA SER A 126 -17.01 0.12 -4.35
C SER A 126 -16.67 -0.19 -2.90
N HIS A 127 -15.54 0.30 -2.39
CA HIS A 127 -14.97 -0.13 -1.11
C HIS A 127 -14.73 0.99 -0.10
N ALA A 128 -15.10 2.23 -0.40
CA ALA A 128 -15.16 3.31 0.56
C ALA A 128 -16.62 3.72 0.77
N TRP A 129 -16.98 4.09 1.98
CA TRP A 129 -18.35 4.50 2.32
C TRP A 129 -18.38 5.42 3.53
N CYS A 130 -19.52 6.05 3.75
CA CYS A 130 -19.79 6.81 4.96
C CYS A 130 -20.71 6.01 5.89
N ALA A 131 -20.33 5.91 7.15
CA ALA A 131 -21.17 5.41 8.22
C ALA A 131 -21.70 6.62 9.02
N LEU A 132 -23.00 6.82 9.00
CA LEU A 132 -23.66 7.97 9.62
C LEU A 132 -24.44 7.54 10.87
N ASP A 133 -24.36 8.32 11.93
CA ASP A 133 -25.17 8.09 13.13
C ASP A 133 -26.67 8.08 12.80
N GLY A 134 -27.36 7.07 13.30
CA GLY A 134 -28.81 6.89 13.06
C GLY A 134 -29.17 6.33 11.69
N VAL A 135 -28.17 6.02 10.83
CA VAL A 135 -28.39 5.39 9.52
C VAL A 135 -27.81 3.98 9.57
N GLY A 136 -28.69 2.97 9.48
CA GLY A 136 -28.29 1.56 9.61
C GLY A 136 -27.59 0.97 8.37
N GLU A 137 -27.52 1.72 7.28
CA GLU A 137 -26.91 1.31 6.01
C GLU A 137 -25.63 2.09 5.70
N ARG A 138 -24.79 1.51 4.84
CA ARG A 138 -23.62 2.21 4.30
C ARG A 138 -24.06 3.25 3.29
N VAL A 139 -23.66 4.50 3.48
CA VAL A 139 -23.89 5.56 2.49
C VAL A 139 -22.70 5.56 1.51
N PRO A 140 -22.94 5.39 0.20
CA PRO A 140 -21.88 5.41 -0.78
C PRO A 140 -21.11 6.73 -0.77
N VAL A 141 -19.86 6.69 -1.18
CA VAL A 141 -19.11 7.90 -1.54
C VAL A 141 -19.35 8.26 -3.00
N ARG A 142 -19.31 9.55 -3.29
CA ARG A 142 -19.16 10.08 -4.64
C ARG A 142 -17.76 10.65 -4.82
N LEU A 143 -17.14 10.43 -5.96
CA LEU A 143 -15.87 11.06 -6.27
C LEU A 143 -16.11 12.48 -6.78
N VAL A 144 -15.26 13.39 -6.33
CA VAL A 144 -15.24 14.78 -6.81
C VAL A 144 -14.19 14.88 -7.90
N GLU A 145 -14.59 15.28 -9.08
CA GLU A 145 -13.76 15.30 -10.29
C GLU A 145 -13.77 16.67 -10.97
N GLY A 146 -13.00 16.83 -12.05
CA GLY A 146 -13.00 18.01 -12.90
C GLY A 146 -12.57 19.28 -12.18
N ALA A 147 -13.20 20.40 -12.50
CA ALA A 147 -12.85 21.72 -11.98
C ALA A 147 -12.95 21.81 -10.45
N GLN A 148 -14.01 21.25 -9.87
CA GLN A 148 -14.20 21.24 -8.42
C GLN A 148 -13.05 20.56 -7.69
N ARG A 149 -12.59 19.42 -8.21
CA ARG A 149 -11.39 18.72 -7.68
C ARG A 149 -10.15 19.64 -7.79
N GLY A 150 -9.95 20.24 -8.95
CA GLY A 150 -8.82 21.14 -9.19
C GLY A 150 -8.76 22.32 -8.21
N ASP A 151 -9.91 22.96 -7.99
CA ASP A 151 -10.02 24.09 -7.07
C ASP A 151 -9.72 23.70 -5.62
N ILE A 152 -10.25 22.56 -5.18
CA ILE A 152 -9.99 22.02 -3.83
C ILE A 152 -8.51 21.71 -3.63
N LEU A 153 -7.91 20.99 -4.57
CA LEU A 153 -6.48 20.63 -4.49
C LEU A 153 -5.59 21.86 -4.51
N LYS A 154 -5.92 22.86 -5.32
CA LYS A 154 -5.20 24.14 -5.37
C LYS A 154 -5.32 24.90 -4.05
N ALA A 155 -6.51 25.00 -3.48
CA ALA A 155 -6.73 25.64 -2.18
C ALA A 155 -5.94 24.97 -1.05
N LEU A 156 -5.68 23.68 -1.16
CA LEU A 156 -4.88 22.91 -0.20
C LEU A 156 -3.38 22.86 -0.54
N GLY A 157 -2.95 23.49 -1.64
CA GLY A 157 -1.55 23.46 -2.11
C GLY A 157 -1.07 22.09 -2.59
N LEU A 158 -2.01 21.22 -3.02
CA LEU A 158 -1.75 19.86 -3.45
C LEU A 158 -1.83 19.67 -4.97
N ASP A 159 -2.21 20.69 -5.71
CA ASP A 159 -2.46 20.66 -7.16
C ASP A 159 -1.28 20.12 -7.96
N LYS A 160 -0.07 20.59 -7.68
CA LYS A 160 1.15 20.14 -8.38
C LYS A 160 1.47 18.67 -8.13
N ARG A 161 1.33 18.23 -6.88
CA ARG A 161 1.58 16.82 -6.51
C ARG A 161 0.52 15.91 -7.10
N ALA A 162 -0.74 16.31 -7.05
CA ALA A 162 -1.83 15.56 -7.64
C ALA A 162 -1.76 15.50 -9.16
N ALA A 163 -1.21 16.52 -9.83
CA ALA A 163 -0.95 16.47 -11.27
C ALA A 163 0.11 15.43 -11.65
N GLN A 164 1.12 15.23 -10.81
CA GLN A 164 2.16 14.22 -11.01
C GLN A 164 1.69 12.79 -10.69
N ALA A 165 0.79 12.63 -9.71
CA ALA A 165 0.28 11.36 -9.25
C ALA A 165 -1.23 11.45 -8.95
N PRO A 166 -2.09 11.58 -9.99
CA PRO A 166 -3.51 11.90 -9.82
C PRO A 166 -4.29 10.82 -9.04
N LEU A 167 -3.94 9.55 -9.19
CA LEU A 167 -4.61 8.45 -8.49
C LEU A 167 -4.11 8.23 -7.04
N GLN A 168 -3.13 8.99 -6.61
CA GLN A 168 -2.64 8.99 -5.23
C GLN A 168 -3.44 9.94 -4.33
N TYR A 169 -4.21 10.87 -4.92
CA TYR A 169 -5.02 11.85 -4.22
C TYR A 169 -6.49 11.63 -4.57
N ALA A 170 -7.24 11.05 -3.65
CA ALA A 170 -8.67 10.85 -3.82
C ALA A 170 -9.44 12.02 -3.21
N THR A 171 -10.32 12.62 -4.01
CA THR A 171 -11.27 13.66 -3.57
C THR A 171 -12.67 13.06 -3.60
N LEU A 172 -13.32 12.98 -2.44
CA LEU A 172 -14.60 12.31 -2.32
C LEU A 172 -15.50 12.96 -1.24
N ALA A 173 -16.79 12.72 -1.36
CA ALA A 173 -17.78 13.13 -0.38
C ALA A 173 -18.79 12.01 -0.16
N CYS A 174 -19.55 12.06 0.93
CA CYS A 174 -20.68 11.18 1.10
C CYS A 174 -21.75 11.50 0.03
N ASN A 175 -22.34 10.47 -0.56
CA ASN A 175 -23.42 10.65 -1.54
C ASN A 175 -24.75 10.94 -0.84
N ARG A 176 -24.70 11.74 0.21
CA ARG A 176 -25.81 12.22 1.00
C ARG A 176 -25.35 13.43 1.81
N ARG A 177 -26.20 14.44 1.94
CA ARG A 177 -25.98 15.55 2.87
C ARG A 177 -25.93 15.02 4.31
N LEU A 178 -24.95 15.44 5.07
CA LEU A 178 -24.77 15.06 6.46
C LEU A 178 -25.72 15.89 7.35
N THR A 179 -26.07 15.36 8.50
CA THR A 179 -26.94 16.06 9.45
C THR A 179 -26.07 16.80 10.47
N SER A 180 -26.34 18.12 10.60
CA SER A 180 -25.68 18.95 11.63
C SER A 180 -25.86 18.37 13.02
N GLY A 181 -24.84 18.48 13.85
CA GLY A 181 -24.80 17.97 15.21
C GLY A 181 -24.62 16.46 15.36
N THR A 182 -24.48 15.73 14.27
CA THR A 182 -24.25 14.27 14.30
C THR A 182 -22.80 13.88 14.14
N ARG A 183 -22.49 12.63 14.44
CA ARG A 183 -21.18 12.01 14.14
C ARG A 183 -21.26 11.18 12.88
N MET A 184 -20.15 11.12 12.18
CA MET A 184 -20.00 10.23 11.03
C MET A 184 -18.61 9.64 10.98
N GLN A 185 -18.46 8.56 10.23
CA GLN A 185 -17.16 7.99 9.91
C GLN A 185 -17.01 7.85 8.39
N LEU A 186 -15.92 8.33 7.85
CA LEU A 186 -15.47 7.93 6.52
C LEU A 186 -14.69 6.63 6.64
N VAL A 187 -15.10 5.60 5.91
CA VAL A 187 -14.51 4.27 5.96
C VAL A 187 -13.76 3.98 4.67
N PHE A 188 -12.48 3.74 4.79
CA PHE A 188 -11.62 3.24 3.73
C PHE A 188 -11.56 1.72 3.90
N GLY A 189 -12.37 1.01 3.13
CA GLY A 189 -12.61 -0.41 3.33
C GLY A 189 -11.55 -1.31 2.70
N LYS A 190 -11.64 -2.59 3.04
CA LYS A 190 -10.91 -3.64 2.35
C LYS A 190 -11.37 -3.71 0.89
N GLY A 191 -10.43 -3.90 -0.04
CA GLY A 191 -10.75 -4.03 -1.46
C GLY A 191 -10.42 -2.80 -2.29
N VAL A 192 -10.15 -1.63 -1.70
CA VAL A 192 -9.56 -0.52 -2.45
C VAL A 192 -8.23 -1.00 -3.03
N ALA A 193 -8.07 -0.90 -4.36
CA ALA A 193 -7.00 -1.58 -5.08
C ALA A 193 -6.15 -0.64 -5.91
N THR A 194 -4.90 -1.03 -6.11
CA THR A 194 -3.99 -0.40 -7.07
C THR A 194 -4.42 -0.69 -8.52
N PRO A 195 -3.94 0.08 -9.51
CA PRO A 195 -4.15 -0.24 -10.92
C PRO A 195 -3.66 -1.64 -11.32
N SER A 196 -2.66 -2.18 -10.65
CA SER A 196 -2.16 -3.55 -10.85
C SER A 196 -3.04 -4.63 -10.19
N GLY A 197 -4.11 -4.25 -9.49
CA GLY A 197 -5.09 -5.16 -8.90
C GLY A 197 -4.72 -5.68 -7.50
N VAL A 198 -3.77 -5.06 -6.80
CA VAL A 198 -3.45 -5.42 -5.40
C VAL A 198 -4.37 -4.64 -4.46
N ALA A 199 -5.20 -5.37 -3.73
CA ALA A 199 -6.21 -4.80 -2.85
C ALA A 199 -5.66 -4.51 -1.45
N ASN A 200 -6.17 -3.44 -0.84
CA ASN A 200 -6.04 -3.18 0.58
C ASN A 200 -6.76 -4.27 1.40
N THR A 201 -6.11 -4.78 2.43
CA THR A 201 -6.63 -5.83 3.30
C THR A 201 -7.02 -5.34 4.70
N VAL A 202 -6.86 -4.05 4.98
CA VAL A 202 -7.11 -3.44 6.29
C VAL A 202 -8.12 -2.32 6.15
N GLU A 203 -9.24 -2.42 6.85
CA GLU A 203 -10.22 -1.34 6.95
C GLU A 203 -9.69 -0.25 7.88
N ARG A 204 -9.90 1.01 7.51
CA ARG A 204 -9.58 2.17 8.33
C ARG A 204 -10.77 3.12 8.39
N ARG A 205 -11.07 3.61 9.59
CA ARG A 205 -12.18 4.52 9.87
C ARG A 205 -11.69 5.85 10.38
N PHE A 206 -12.26 6.92 9.86
CA PHE A 206 -11.98 8.31 10.25
C PHE A 206 -13.25 8.92 10.79
N ALA A 207 -13.26 9.27 12.07
CA ALA A 207 -14.44 9.83 12.74
C ALA A 207 -14.42 11.36 12.69
N PHE A 208 -15.62 11.93 12.49
CA PHE A 208 -15.85 13.38 12.42
C PHE A 208 -17.10 13.78 13.14
N GLN A 209 -17.13 15.03 13.59
CA GLN A 209 -18.31 15.73 14.09
C GLN A 209 -18.79 16.68 13.02
N VAL A 210 -20.06 16.59 12.65
CA VAL A 210 -20.72 17.51 11.70
C VAL A 210 -21.19 18.75 12.47
N ARG A 211 -20.80 19.94 12.03
CA ARG A 211 -21.22 21.23 12.61
C ARG A 211 -22.48 21.76 11.97
#